data_5a4f70e7bd3c502e366ce2ff5c247eaa
#
_entry.id   5a4f70e7bd3c502e366ce2ff5c247eaa
#
_cell.length_a   1.000
_cell.length_b   1.000
_cell.length_c   1.000
_cell.angle_alpha   90.00
_cell.angle_beta   90.00
_cell.angle_gamma   90.00
#
_symmetry.space_group_name_H-M   'P 1'
#
loop_
_entity.id
_entity.type
_entity.pdbx_description
1 polymer ?
#
loop_
_entity_poly.entity_id
_entity_poly.type
_entity_poly.pdbx_seq_one_letter_code
_entity_poly.pdbx_strand_id
1 'polypeptide(L)'
;DLPEIQINFTPMVVKEEGKRATFSIQNFLNLGKAVIARGKSAIPGVQLDINLQQPKSVGSIKLSSSNPFDKPIIDPNYLSDQRDIEDFTKAFRHLRYITEQDAFKDVLNTEISPGSNIKTDDDIHSAIRNLTTTGHHPVSTCRMGNDNDKSAVLDNKFIVRGTKNLRVVDASAFPDQINGNINAAVIMMGEKAADIILDIPPLKREDPRETTI
;
A
#
# COMPACT_ATOMS: atom_id res chain seq x y z
N ASP A 1 3.50 -4.81 19.94
CA ASP A 1 2.58 -5.13 18.83
C ASP A 1 2.81 -4.16 17.70
N LEU A 2 2.81 -4.64 16.46
CA LEU A 2 2.94 -3.81 15.27
C LEU A 2 1.55 -3.33 14.83
N PRO A 3 1.41 -2.10 14.29
CA PRO A 3 0.13 -1.62 13.79
C PRO A 3 -0.33 -2.48 12.59
N GLU A 4 -1.57 -2.94 12.65
CA GLU A 4 -2.18 -3.79 11.60
C GLU A 4 -2.86 -2.94 10.52
N ILE A 5 -3.29 -1.73 10.88
CA ILE A 5 -4.09 -0.83 10.05
C ILE A 5 -3.46 0.56 10.03
N GLN A 6 -3.42 1.15 8.84
CA GLN A 6 -3.13 2.57 8.65
C GLN A 6 -4.38 3.27 8.14
N ILE A 7 -4.73 4.40 8.73
CA ILE A 7 -5.81 5.27 8.25
C ILE A 7 -5.19 6.54 7.68
N ASN A 8 -5.41 6.79 6.41
CA ASN A 8 -5.03 8.03 5.76
C ASN A 8 -6.18 9.03 5.81
N PHE A 9 -5.90 10.22 6.30
CA PHE A 9 -6.86 11.33 6.35
C PHE A 9 -6.59 12.33 5.23
N THR A 10 -7.59 12.57 4.40
CA THR A 10 -7.54 13.58 3.34
C THR A 10 -8.65 14.61 3.54
N PRO A 11 -8.36 15.89 3.80
CA PRO A 11 -9.35 16.91 4.14
C PRO A 11 -10.10 17.46 2.91
N MET A 12 -10.39 16.60 1.93
CA MET A 12 -11.12 16.97 0.73
C MET A 12 -11.74 15.74 0.07
N VAL A 13 -12.97 15.87 -0.40
CA VAL A 13 -13.62 14.85 -1.23
C VAL A 13 -13.80 15.39 -2.65
N VAL A 14 -13.33 14.64 -3.63
CA VAL A 14 -13.58 14.92 -5.05
C VAL A 14 -14.65 13.96 -5.55
N LYS A 15 -15.82 14.48 -5.90
CA LYS A 15 -16.89 13.68 -6.53
C LYS A 15 -16.65 13.63 -8.03
N GLU A 16 -16.41 12.46 -8.57
CA GLU A 16 -16.39 12.20 -10.00
C GLU A 16 -17.65 11.42 -10.36
N GLU A 17 -18.50 11.96 -11.23
CA GLU A 17 -19.70 11.23 -11.69
C GLU A 17 -19.28 9.95 -12.40
N GLY A 18 -19.69 8.79 -11.85
CA GLY A 18 -19.50 7.47 -12.44
C GLY A 18 -18.10 6.86 -12.33
N LYS A 19 -17.13 7.49 -11.64
CA LYS A 19 -15.79 6.93 -11.41
C LYS A 19 -15.29 7.20 -10.00
N ARG A 20 -14.49 6.26 -9.47
CA ARG A 20 -13.77 6.44 -8.19
C ARG A 20 -12.84 7.64 -8.28
N ALA A 21 -12.86 8.48 -7.25
CA ALA A 21 -11.83 9.50 -7.09
C ALA A 21 -10.50 8.80 -6.80
N THR A 22 -9.63 8.72 -7.79
CA THR A 22 -8.24 8.28 -7.60
C THR A 22 -7.39 9.47 -7.25
N PHE A 23 -6.80 9.43 -6.07
CA PHE A 23 -5.90 10.47 -5.58
C PHE A 23 -4.46 10.15 -6.02
N SER A 24 -3.76 11.10 -6.65
CA SER A 24 -2.32 11.07 -6.82
C SER A 24 -1.70 12.33 -6.22
N ILE A 25 -0.50 12.22 -5.64
CA ILE A 25 0.26 13.35 -5.07
C ILE A 25 0.45 14.48 -6.08
N GLN A 26 0.60 14.15 -7.36
CA GLN A 26 0.69 15.12 -8.45
C GLN A 26 -0.59 15.96 -8.60
N ASN A 27 -1.74 15.39 -8.25
CA ASN A 27 -3.01 16.08 -8.26
C ASN A 27 -3.17 17.02 -7.06
N PHE A 28 -2.50 16.76 -5.93
CA PHE A 28 -2.58 17.59 -4.74
C PHE A 28 -1.98 19.00 -4.96
N LEU A 29 -0.82 19.09 -5.58
CA LEU A 29 -0.14 20.37 -5.88
C LEU A 29 -0.85 21.20 -6.96
N ASN A 30 -1.64 20.54 -7.84
CA ASN A 30 -2.41 21.19 -8.90
C ASN A 30 -3.93 21.19 -8.63
N LEU A 31 -4.38 20.74 -7.46
CA LEU A 31 -5.77 20.41 -7.19
C LEU A 31 -6.73 21.60 -7.32
N GLY A 32 -6.35 22.77 -6.82
CA GLY A 32 -7.18 23.98 -6.94
C GLY A 32 -7.42 24.41 -8.39
N LYS A 33 -6.44 24.22 -9.27
CA LYS A 33 -6.53 24.56 -10.70
C LYS A 33 -7.13 23.43 -11.53
N ALA A 34 -6.82 22.16 -11.19
CA ALA A 34 -7.26 20.99 -11.96
C ALA A 34 -8.73 20.63 -11.69
N VAL A 35 -9.24 20.87 -10.48
CA VAL A 35 -10.66 20.64 -10.13
C VAL A 35 -11.55 21.60 -10.93
N ILE A 36 -11.17 22.87 -10.98
CA ILE A 36 -11.92 23.90 -11.72
C ILE A 36 -11.82 23.68 -13.24
N ALA A 37 -10.64 23.30 -13.75
CA ALA A 37 -10.38 23.15 -15.19
C ALA A 37 -11.04 21.89 -15.82
N ARG A 38 -11.46 20.89 -15.02
CA ARG A 38 -12.03 19.63 -15.50
C ARG A 38 -13.52 19.46 -15.20
N GLY A 39 -14.22 20.51 -14.75
CA GLY A 39 -15.64 20.42 -14.40
C GLY A 39 -15.97 19.48 -13.22
N LYS A 40 -14.96 19.09 -12.42
CA LYS A 40 -15.14 18.27 -11.21
C LYS A 40 -15.54 19.15 -10.04
N SER A 41 -16.59 18.76 -9.34
CA SER A 41 -17.01 19.43 -8.11
C SER A 41 -16.24 18.86 -6.93
N ALA A 42 -15.39 19.70 -6.30
CA ALA A 42 -14.91 19.38 -4.96
C ALA A 42 -16.01 19.75 -3.97
N ILE A 43 -16.36 18.82 -3.09
CA ILE A 43 -17.27 19.10 -1.98
C ILE A 43 -16.45 19.19 -0.68
N PRO A 44 -16.81 20.12 0.24
CA PRO A 44 -16.21 20.12 1.57
C PRO A 44 -16.45 18.77 2.25
N GLY A 45 -15.40 18.16 2.75
CA GLY A 45 -15.52 16.86 3.41
C GLY A 45 -14.15 16.26 3.71
N VAL A 46 -14.17 15.05 4.23
CA VAL A 46 -12.97 14.28 4.53
C VAL A 46 -13.08 12.91 3.87
N GLN A 47 -11.95 12.39 3.43
CA GLN A 47 -11.81 11.00 3.01
C GLN A 47 -10.88 10.29 3.98
N LEU A 48 -11.30 9.12 4.43
CA LEU A 48 -10.57 8.26 5.33
C LEU A 48 -10.34 6.92 4.62
N ASP A 49 -9.08 6.66 4.25
CA ASP A 49 -8.70 5.44 3.55
C ASP A 49 -8.08 4.46 4.53
N ILE A 50 -8.61 3.24 4.57
CA ILE A 50 -8.11 2.14 5.38
C ILE A 50 -7.10 1.36 4.55
N ASN A 51 -5.90 1.15 5.10
CA ASN A 51 -4.87 0.32 4.49
C ASN A 51 -4.48 -0.81 5.44
N LEU A 52 -4.60 -2.05 4.99
CA LEU A 52 -4.03 -3.19 5.70
C LEU A 52 -2.51 -3.15 5.56
N GLN A 53 -1.81 -3.26 6.70
CA GLN A 53 -0.35 -3.21 6.71
C GLN A 53 0.28 -4.57 6.40
N GLN A 54 -0.42 -5.65 6.70
CA GLN A 54 0.05 -7.03 6.46
C GLN A 54 -1.05 -7.90 5.85
N PRO A 55 -1.47 -7.62 4.60
CA PRO A 55 -2.48 -8.44 3.93
C PRO A 55 -1.99 -9.88 3.77
N LYS A 56 -2.92 -10.83 3.83
CA LYS A 56 -2.66 -12.26 3.67
C LYS A 56 -2.90 -12.74 2.24
N SER A 57 -3.67 -11.98 1.46
CA SER A 57 -3.88 -12.24 0.04
C SER A 57 -2.58 -12.06 -0.75
N VAL A 58 -2.28 -13.00 -1.62
CA VAL A 58 -1.06 -13.00 -2.44
C VAL A 58 -1.45 -13.08 -3.91
N GLY A 59 -0.89 -12.18 -4.71
CA GLY A 59 -1.03 -12.13 -6.15
C GLY A 59 0.12 -12.80 -6.91
N SER A 60 0.14 -12.60 -8.22
CA SER A 60 1.19 -13.13 -9.08
C SER A 60 1.48 -12.24 -10.28
N ILE A 61 2.73 -12.33 -10.78
CA ILE A 61 3.13 -11.77 -12.06
C ILE A 61 3.63 -12.92 -12.92
N LYS A 62 3.11 -13.04 -14.14
CA LYS A 62 3.44 -14.13 -15.07
C LYS A 62 3.74 -13.57 -16.47
N LEU A 63 4.55 -14.28 -17.24
CA LEU A 63 4.71 -13.97 -18.66
C LEU A 63 3.41 -14.34 -19.40
N SER A 64 2.98 -13.47 -20.32
CA SER A 64 1.84 -13.75 -21.20
C SER A 64 2.25 -14.59 -22.42
N SER A 65 3.51 -14.47 -22.86
CA SER A 65 4.09 -15.21 -23.98
C SER A 65 5.61 -15.28 -23.87
N SER A 66 6.27 -15.87 -24.87
CA SER A 66 7.73 -15.87 -25.02
C SER A 66 8.29 -14.58 -25.63
N ASN A 67 7.43 -13.69 -26.14
CA ASN A 67 7.84 -12.41 -26.69
C ASN A 67 8.12 -11.41 -25.55
N PRO A 68 9.36 -10.89 -25.35
CA PRO A 68 9.71 -10.00 -24.25
C PRO A 68 9.02 -8.63 -24.31
N PHE A 69 8.40 -8.26 -25.44
CA PHE A 69 7.67 -7.00 -25.59
C PHE A 69 6.20 -7.10 -25.18
N ASP A 70 5.69 -8.30 -24.97
CA ASP A 70 4.32 -8.47 -24.48
C ASP A 70 4.21 -8.10 -23.01
N LYS A 71 3.09 -7.45 -22.65
CA LYS A 71 2.83 -7.06 -21.27
C LYS A 71 2.67 -8.30 -20.39
N PRO A 72 3.25 -8.32 -19.19
CA PRO A 72 3.02 -9.41 -18.25
C PRO A 72 1.57 -9.46 -17.78
N ILE A 73 1.13 -10.63 -17.37
CA ILE A 73 -0.12 -10.82 -16.65
C ILE A 73 0.15 -10.45 -15.19
N ILE A 74 -0.52 -9.42 -14.72
CA ILE A 74 -0.43 -8.93 -13.33
C ILE A 74 -1.76 -9.20 -12.66
N ASP A 75 -1.77 -10.12 -11.70
CA ASP A 75 -2.93 -10.44 -10.88
C ASP A 75 -2.63 -10.11 -9.42
N PRO A 76 -3.13 -9.00 -8.88
CA PRO A 76 -2.95 -8.66 -7.48
C PRO A 76 -3.70 -9.59 -6.53
N ASN A 77 -4.75 -10.26 -7.01
CA ASN A 77 -5.57 -11.22 -6.27
C ASN A 77 -6.06 -10.68 -4.89
N TYR A 78 -6.41 -9.39 -4.84
CA TYR A 78 -6.86 -8.73 -3.61
C TYR A 78 -8.06 -9.44 -2.98
N LEU A 79 -8.09 -9.50 -1.65
CA LEU A 79 -9.18 -10.07 -0.84
C LEU A 79 -9.47 -11.54 -1.15
N SER A 80 -8.47 -12.28 -1.63
CA SER A 80 -8.57 -13.73 -1.84
C SER A 80 -8.50 -14.50 -0.52
N ASP A 81 -7.88 -13.95 0.50
CA ASP A 81 -7.88 -14.47 1.86
C ASP A 81 -9.00 -13.81 2.68
N GLN A 82 -9.84 -14.61 3.30
CA GLN A 82 -10.98 -14.13 4.08
C GLN A 82 -10.56 -13.28 5.28
N ARG A 83 -9.36 -13.52 5.84
CA ARG A 83 -8.83 -12.73 6.97
C ARG A 83 -8.66 -11.25 6.60
N ASP A 84 -8.31 -10.94 5.36
CA ASP A 84 -8.19 -9.54 4.91
C ASP A 84 -9.55 -8.83 4.94
N ILE A 85 -10.64 -9.53 4.58
CA ILE A 85 -12.00 -8.98 4.63
C ILE A 85 -12.43 -8.77 6.08
N GLU A 86 -12.10 -9.70 6.97
CA GLU A 86 -12.40 -9.60 8.41
C GLU A 86 -11.66 -8.42 9.05
N ASP A 87 -10.39 -8.24 8.72
CA ASP A 87 -9.59 -7.14 9.24
C ASP A 87 -10.04 -5.78 8.68
N PHE A 88 -10.38 -5.70 7.39
CA PHE A 88 -11.05 -4.51 6.84
C PHE A 88 -12.39 -4.23 7.51
N THR A 89 -13.17 -5.25 7.83
CA THR A 89 -14.47 -5.10 8.50
C THR A 89 -14.30 -4.51 9.90
N LYS A 90 -13.35 -5.03 10.68
CA LYS A 90 -13.01 -4.49 12.01
C LYS A 90 -12.55 -3.02 11.89
N ALA A 91 -11.65 -2.75 10.96
CA ALA A 91 -11.12 -1.41 10.73
C ALA A 91 -12.23 -0.42 10.31
N PHE A 92 -13.13 -0.84 9.43
CA PHE A 92 -14.27 -0.03 8.98
C PHE A 92 -15.22 0.32 10.15
N ARG A 93 -15.54 -0.65 10.99
CA ARG A 93 -16.36 -0.42 12.18
C ARG A 93 -15.67 0.52 13.17
N HIS A 94 -14.37 0.33 13.37
CA HIS A 94 -13.58 1.21 14.23
C HIS A 94 -13.49 2.63 13.67
N LEU A 95 -13.36 2.78 12.36
CA LEU A 95 -13.35 4.08 11.71
C LEU A 95 -14.68 4.83 11.90
N ARG A 96 -15.81 4.15 11.76
CA ARG A 96 -17.12 4.74 12.08
C ARG A 96 -17.21 5.15 13.54
N TYR A 97 -16.77 4.30 14.46
CA TYR A 97 -16.71 4.63 15.88
C TYR A 97 -15.89 5.91 16.14
N ILE A 98 -14.74 6.08 15.48
CA ILE A 98 -13.93 7.29 15.58
C ILE A 98 -14.71 8.52 15.06
N THR A 99 -15.34 8.42 13.90
CA THR A 99 -16.05 9.55 13.28
C THR A 99 -17.35 9.93 14.01
N GLU A 100 -17.89 9.06 14.85
CA GLU A 100 -19.05 9.30 15.69
C GLU A 100 -18.72 9.99 17.02
N GLN A 101 -17.42 10.20 17.34
CA GLN A 101 -17.01 10.87 18.59
C GLN A 101 -17.39 12.35 18.58
N ASP A 102 -17.57 12.92 19.78
CA ASP A 102 -18.01 14.30 19.99
C ASP A 102 -17.16 15.33 19.22
N ALA A 103 -15.87 15.10 19.11
CA ALA A 103 -14.94 15.97 18.38
C ALA A 103 -15.30 16.13 16.88
N PHE A 104 -16.05 15.21 16.31
CA PHE A 104 -16.46 15.25 14.90
C PHE A 104 -17.88 15.74 14.65
N LYS A 105 -18.72 15.86 15.69
CA LYS A 105 -20.16 16.17 15.56
C LYS A 105 -20.44 17.49 14.83
N ASP A 106 -19.60 18.50 15.04
CA ASP A 106 -19.79 19.82 14.44
C ASP A 106 -19.12 19.96 13.05
N VAL A 107 -18.30 18.98 12.64
CA VAL A 107 -17.53 19.06 11.39
C VAL A 107 -17.91 17.99 10.37
N LEU A 108 -18.43 16.84 10.81
CA LEU A 108 -18.92 15.78 9.93
C LEU A 108 -20.46 15.73 9.97
N ASN A 109 -21.05 15.65 8.78
CA ASN A 109 -22.51 15.61 8.65
C ASN A 109 -22.99 14.22 8.22
N THR A 110 -22.63 13.79 7.02
CA THR A 110 -23.17 12.58 6.40
C THR A 110 -22.06 11.73 5.80
N GLU A 111 -22.07 10.43 6.06
CA GLU A 111 -21.23 9.47 5.35
C GLU A 111 -21.72 9.35 3.90
N ILE A 112 -20.85 9.69 2.94
CA ILE A 112 -21.16 9.68 1.52
C ILE A 112 -20.86 8.31 0.91
N SER A 113 -19.75 7.70 1.30
CA SER A 113 -19.29 6.41 0.79
C SER A 113 -18.64 5.62 1.92
N PRO A 114 -18.97 4.34 2.08
CA PRO A 114 -19.95 3.54 1.32
C PRO A 114 -21.40 3.92 1.57
N GLY A 115 -21.71 4.74 2.56
CA GLY A 115 -23.03 5.23 2.91
C GLY A 115 -23.60 4.59 4.17
N SER A 116 -24.38 5.36 4.92
CA SER A 116 -24.93 4.98 6.23
C SER A 116 -25.93 3.80 6.20
N ASN A 117 -26.37 3.39 5.01
CA ASN A 117 -27.20 2.22 4.80
C ASN A 117 -26.42 0.89 4.86
N ILE A 118 -25.09 0.92 4.74
CA ILE A 118 -24.23 -0.25 4.85
C ILE A 118 -24.05 -0.60 6.33
N LYS A 119 -24.75 -1.63 6.82
CA LYS A 119 -24.81 -1.96 8.26
C LYS A 119 -24.48 -3.39 8.60
N THR A 120 -24.94 -4.35 7.80
CA THR A 120 -24.68 -5.77 8.04
C THR A 120 -23.27 -6.15 7.61
N ASP A 121 -22.77 -7.30 8.08
CA ASP A 121 -21.48 -7.81 7.63
C ASP A 121 -21.47 -8.07 6.12
N ASP A 122 -22.56 -8.59 5.57
CA ASP A 122 -22.69 -8.83 4.13
C ASP A 122 -22.63 -7.52 3.32
N ASP A 123 -23.30 -6.47 3.79
CA ASP A 123 -23.21 -5.15 3.17
C ASP A 123 -21.78 -4.62 3.21
N ILE A 124 -21.12 -4.72 4.37
CA ILE A 124 -19.75 -4.25 4.57
C ILE A 124 -18.78 -5.06 3.68
N HIS A 125 -18.89 -6.38 3.65
CA HIS A 125 -18.06 -7.23 2.77
C HIS A 125 -18.26 -6.88 1.29
N SER A 126 -19.51 -6.63 0.88
CA SER A 126 -19.82 -6.18 -0.49
C SER A 126 -19.19 -4.82 -0.78
N ALA A 127 -19.30 -3.87 0.15
CA ALA A 127 -18.67 -2.55 0.02
C ALA A 127 -17.12 -2.65 -0.05
N ILE A 128 -16.50 -3.46 0.81
CA ILE A 128 -15.06 -3.71 0.80
C ILE A 128 -14.64 -4.25 -0.57
N ARG A 129 -15.30 -5.29 -1.10
CA ARG A 129 -14.97 -5.86 -2.42
C ARG A 129 -15.10 -4.85 -3.55
N ASN A 130 -16.07 -3.95 -3.49
CA ASN A 130 -16.31 -2.96 -4.52
C ASN A 130 -15.39 -1.74 -4.43
N LEU A 131 -14.93 -1.37 -3.23
CA LEU A 131 -14.17 -0.16 -2.98
C LEU A 131 -12.67 -0.40 -2.86
N THR A 132 -12.24 -1.63 -2.57
CA THR A 132 -10.81 -1.95 -2.42
C THR A 132 -10.07 -1.71 -3.74
N THR A 133 -8.94 -1.06 -3.62
CA THR A 133 -8.01 -0.79 -4.71
C THR A 133 -6.57 -0.88 -4.20
N THR A 134 -5.61 -0.69 -5.09
CA THR A 134 -4.20 -0.70 -4.71
C THR A 134 -3.83 0.48 -3.81
N GLY A 135 -3.04 0.23 -2.76
CA GLY A 135 -2.33 1.26 -2.00
C GLY A 135 -1.01 1.71 -2.63
N HIS A 136 -0.69 1.21 -3.85
CA HIS A 136 0.55 1.49 -4.59
C HIS A 136 1.85 1.07 -3.88
N HIS A 137 1.76 0.08 -2.99
CA HIS A 137 2.90 -0.48 -2.27
C HIS A 137 3.08 -2.00 -2.55
N PRO A 138 3.11 -2.45 -3.83
CA PRO A 138 3.36 -3.86 -4.13
C PRO A 138 4.80 -4.23 -3.80
N VAL A 139 5.00 -5.42 -3.22
CA VAL A 139 6.29 -5.95 -2.79
C VAL A 139 6.43 -7.44 -3.14
N SER A 140 7.61 -8.01 -2.89
CA SER A 140 7.85 -9.46 -2.77
C SER A 140 7.75 -10.30 -4.06
N THR A 141 7.59 -9.69 -5.25
CA THR A 141 7.55 -10.45 -6.52
C THR A 141 8.90 -11.06 -6.92
N CYS A 142 10.00 -10.52 -6.38
CA CYS A 142 11.36 -11.08 -6.46
C CYS A 142 11.95 -11.27 -5.07
N ARG A 143 11.16 -11.78 -4.12
CA ARG A 143 11.51 -11.81 -2.70
C ARG A 143 12.87 -12.45 -2.42
N MET A 144 13.61 -11.85 -1.49
CA MET A 144 14.83 -12.46 -0.95
C MET A 144 14.48 -13.49 0.13
N GLY A 145 15.37 -14.45 0.33
CA GLY A 145 15.23 -15.45 1.38
C GLY A 145 16.55 -16.17 1.65
N ASN A 146 16.54 -17.04 2.68
CA ASN A 146 17.69 -17.88 2.98
C ASN A 146 17.82 -19.05 1.99
N ASP A 147 18.91 -19.80 2.06
CA ASP A 147 19.23 -20.87 1.10
C ASP A 147 18.24 -22.05 1.17
N ASN A 148 17.51 -22.22 2.27
CA ASN A 148 16.49 -23.26 2.44
C ASN A 148 15.13 -22.83 1.87
N ASP A 149 14.93 -21.55 1.60
CA ASP A 149 13.69 -21.04 1.01
C ASP A 149 13.68 -21.21 -0.51
N LYS A 150 13.06 -22.28 -0.98
CA LYS A 150 12.95 -22.61 -2.41
C LYS A 150 12.08 -21.60 -3.20
N SER A 151 11.28 -20.78 -2.52
CA SER A 151 10.46 -19.76 -3.15
C SER A 151 11.18 -18.42 -3.29
N ALA A 152 12.35 -18.26 -2.66
CA ALA A 152 13.15 -17.04 -2.77
C ALA A 152 13.78 -16.91 -4.16
N VAL A 153 13.59 -15.76 -4.77
CA VAL A 153 14.19 -15.39 -6.06
C VAL A 153 15.60 -14.85 -5.87
N LEU A 154 15.83 -14.13 -4.76
CA LEU A 154 17.10 -13.46 -4.46
C LEU A 154 17.76 -14.07 -3.23
N ASP A 155 19.10 -13.97 -3.21
CA ASP A 155 19.89 -14.14 -2.00
C ASP A 155 19.96 -12.84 -1.18
N ASN A 156 20.69 -12.86 -0.05
CA ASN A 156 20.87 -11.69 0.83
C ASN A 156 21.81 -10.61 0.27
N LYS A 157 22.36 -10.81 -0.93
CA LYS A 157 23.16 -9.83 -1.70
C LYS A 157 22.39 -9.33 -2.94
N PHE A 158 21.09 -9.53 -3.00
CA PHE A 158 20.19 -9.18 -4.11
C PHE A 158 20.48 -9.92 -5.42
N ILE A 159 21.32 -10.97 -5.40
CA ILE A 159 21.62 -11.74 -6.61
C ILE A 159 20.47 -12.67 -6.93
N VAL A 160 20.04 -12.67 -8.20
CA VAL A 160 19.02 -13.58 -8.70
C VAL A 160 19.60 -15.01 -8.71
N ARG A 161 18.97 -15.91 -7.96
CA ARG A 161 19.42 -17.30 -7.83
C ARG A 161 19.46 -18.01 -9.17
N GLY A 162 20.49 -18.81 -9.39
CA GLY A 162 20.70 -19.52 -10.65
C GLY A 162 21.27 -18.67 -11.78
N THR A 163 21.56 -17.39 -11.56
CA THR A 163 22.19 -16.49 -12.52
C THR A 163 23.54 -16.00 -12.05
N LYS A 164 24.29 -15.35 -12.95
CA LYS A 164 25.54 -14.65 -12.62
C LYS A 164 25.39 -13.16 -12.94
N ASN A 165 25.85 -12.30 -12.04
CA ASN A 165 25.92 -10.84 -12.25
C ASN A 165 24.54 -10.16 -12.50
N LEU A 166 23.46 -10.78 -12.06
CA LEU A 166 22.11 -10.20 -12.14
C LEU A 166 21.58 -9.95 -10.73
N ARG A 167 21.15 -8.73 -10.46
CA ARG A 167 20.54 -8.31 -9.20
C ARG A 167 19.21 -7.63 -9.43
N VAL A 168 18.32 -7.71 -8.43
CA VAL A 168 17.11 -6.92 -8.35
C VAL A 168 17.13 -6.14 -7.05
N VAL A 169 17.03 -4.81 -7.12
CA VAL A 169 17.12 -3.89 -5.98
C VAL A 169 15.97 -2.90 -6.03
N ASP A 170 14.81 -3.34 -5.64
CA ASP A 170 13.60 -2.55 -5.53
C ASP A 170 12.62 -3.20 -4.53
N ALA A 171 11.42 -2.66 -4.38
CA ALA A 171 10.43 -3.17 -3.45
C ALA A 171 10.06 -4.65 -3.66
N SER A 172 10.27 -5.20 -4.87
CA SER A 172 10.02 -6.62 -5.14
C SER A 172 10.95 -7.56 -4.35
N ALA A 173 12.10 -7.05 -3.90
CA ALA A 173 13.08 -7.81 -3.12
C ALA A 173 12.69 -8.02 -1.65
N PHE A 174 11.72 -7.27 -1.12
CA PHE A 174 11.27 -7.49 0.25
C PHE A 174 10.76 -8.93 0.45
N PRO A 175 11.14 -9.58 1.57
CA PRO A 175 10.64 -10.94 1.86
C PRO A 175 9.13 -10.97 2.10
N ASP A 176 8.56 -9.90 2.64
CA ASP A 176 7.14 -9.75 2.94
C ASP A 176 6.77 -8.26 3.00
N GLN A 177 5.47 -7.95 3.12
CA GLN A 177 4.99 -6.59 3.31
C GLN A 177 5.51 -6.04 4.65
N ILE A 178 6.04 -4.82 4.63
CA ILE A 178 6.44 -4.11 5.84
C ILE A 178 5.30 -3.24 6.37
N ASN A 179 5.34 -2.93 7.67
CA ASN A 179 4.38 -2.01 8.28
C ASN A 179 4.71 -0.56 7.91
N GLY A 180 3.79 0.10 7.21
CA GLY A 180 3.93 1.49 6.79
C GLY A 180 4.32 1.65 5.32
N ASN A 181 4.54 2.90 4.92
CA ASN A 181 4.90 3.26 3.55
C ASN A 181 6.31 2.77 3.21
N ILE A 182 6.45 2.12 2.06
CA ILE A 182 7.68 1.41 1.67
C ILE A 182 8.83 2.31 1.22
N ASN A 183 8.59 3.61 0.94
CA ASN A 183 9.57 4.47 0.26
C ASN A 183 10.90 4.58 1.01
N ALA A 184 10.87 4.87 2.32
CA ALA A 184 12.10 4.99 3.11
C ALA A 184 12.90 3.68 3.16
N ALA A 185 12.19 2.55 3.29
CA ALA A 185 12.82 1.23 3.32
C ALA A 185 13.42 0.86 1.95
N VAL A 186 12.78 1.26 0.84
CA VAL A 186 13.32 1.05 -0.53
C VAL A 186 14.58 1.88 -0.75
N ILE A 187 14.60 3.14 -0.31
CA ILE A 187 15.79 4.00 -0.38
C ILE A 187 16.94 3.37 0.42
N MET A 188 16.68 2.98 1.67
CA MET A 188 17.67 2.30 2.51
C MET A 188 18.22 1.01 1.85
N MET A 189 17.32 0.24 1.22
CA MET A 189 17.71 -0.98 0.48
C MET A 189 18.61 -0.64 -0.70
N GLY A 190 18.32 0.44 -1.44
CA GLY A 190 19.13 0.91 -2.55
C GLY A 190 20.56 1.29 -2.12
N GLU A 191 20.70 2.07 -1.04
CA GLU A 191 21.97 2.43 -0.44
C GLU A 191 22.77 1.18 0.00
N LYS A 192 22.10 0.27 0.71
CA LYS A 192 22.72 -0.99 1.15
C LYS A 192 23.19 -1.86 -0.01
N ALA A 193 22.42 -1.92 -1.08
CA ALA A 193 22.80 -2.67 -2.28
C ALA A 193 24.01 -2.03 -2.99
N ALA A 194 24.08 -0.70 -3.04
CA ALA A 194 25.23 0.02 -3.58
C ALA A 194 26.52 -0.33 -2.81
N ASP A 195 26.47 -0.30 -1.48
CA ASP A 195 27.59 -0.72 -0.64
C ASP A 195 28.06 -2.15 -0.95
N ILE A 196 27.10 -3.08 -1.07
CA ILE A 196 27.39 -4.49 -1.39
C ILE A 196 28.02 -4.64 -2.79
N ILE A 197 27.55 -3.87 -3.78
CA ILE A 197 28.06 -3.92 -5.15
C ILE A 197 29.48 -3.34 -5.24
N LEU A 198 29.75 -2.29 -4.48
CA LEU A 198 31.04 -1.58 -4.45
C LEU A 198 32.05 -2.19 -3.45
N ASP A 199 31.64 -3.24 -2.74
CA ASP A 199 32.45 -3.87 -1.66
C ASP A 199 32.83 -2.87 -0.55
N ILE A 200 31.92 -1.93 -0.25
CA ILE A 200 32.07 -0.96 0.83
C ILE A 200 31.66 -1.63 2.15
N PRO A 201 32.47 -1.57 3.19
CA PRO A 201 32.14 -2.15 4.49
C PRO A 201 30.91 -1.45 5.09
N PRO A 202 30.06 -2.18 5.82
CA PRO A 202 28.88 -1.60 6.44
C PRO A 202 29.25 -0.49 7.42
N LEU A 203 28.40 0.54 7.51
CA LEU A 203 28.54 1.60 8.51
C LEU A 203 28.57 1.00 9.92
N LYS A 204 29.35 1.63 10.80
CA LYS A 204 29.36 1.26 12.21
C LYS A 204 27.96 1.47 12.79
N ARG A 205 27.47 0.48 13.52
CA ARG A 205 26.19 0.60 14.20
C ARG A 205 26.28 1.71 15.25
N GLU A 206 25.40 2.71 15.12
CA GLU A 206 25.18 3.72 16.15
C GLU A 206 24.12 3.24 17.15
N ASP A 207 24.34 3.48 18.43
CA ASP A 207 23.29 3.28 19.43
C ASP A 207 22.41 4.55 19.46
N PRO A 208 21.12 4.44 19.11
CA PRO A 208 20.24 5.60 19.09
C PRO A 208 20.13 6.33 20.44
N ARG A 209 20.51 5.67 21.54
CA ARG A 209 20.52 6.24 22.89
C ARG A 209 21.73 7.11 23.17
N GLU A 210 22.81 6.98 22.36
CA GLU A 210 24.02 7.78 22.47
C GLU A 210 23.98 9.05 21.61
N THR A 211 22.97 9.18 20.72
CA THR A 211 22.79 10.37 19.89
C THR A 211 22.04 11.42 20.71
N THR A 212 22.80 12.21 21.46
CA THR A 212 22.28 13.45 22.09
C THR A 212 22.11 14.48 20.98
N ILE A 213 20.84 14.85 20.69
CA ILE A 213 20.50 15.99 19.84
C ILE A 213 20.64 17.27 20.66
#